data_d35aae5b730efbe841549a49905adea0
#
_entry.id   d35aae5b730efbe841549a49905adea0
#
_cell.length_a   1.000
_cell.length_b   1.000
_cell.length_c   1.000
_cell.angle_alpha   90.00
_cell.angle_beta   90.00
_cell.angle_gamma   90.00
#
_symmetry.space_group_name_H-M   'P 1'
#
loop_
_entity.id
_entity.type
_entity.pdbx_description
1 polymer ?
#
loop_
_entity_poly.entity_id
_entity_poly.type
_entity_poly.pdbx_seq_one_letter_code
_entity_poly.pdbx_strand_id
1 'polypeptide(L)'
;MERFGLSPLIRFTLLCLYVALVLPLPVLAPESLHNLMLVGLASGLILVTGLLSEQVETDENGITVRYPSWIRWLLRRGWSMRWDDIRALVPVGTSQGGTVYYLKSADLNHQLLPQRIERFDEFLSTLNERSSVDTTGICRLTQPWTYQVLLGLALLMVLAELVGAFAFSQHWINLPEGYPG
;
A
#
# COMPACT_ATOMS: atom_id res chain seq x y z
N MET A 1 11.53 -10.57 19.17
CA MET A 1 11.07 -9.37 18.44
C MET A 1 11.01 -9.71 16.97
N GLU A 2 9.84 -9.76 16.41
CA GLU A 2 9.61 -10.06 14.99
C GLU A 2 9.10 -8.80 14.28
N ARG A 3 9.41 -8.70 12.99
CA ARG A 3 8.99 -7.56 12.16
C ARG A 3 8.28 -8.07 10.93
N PHE A 4 7.11 -7.50 10.69
CA PHE A 4 6.28 -7.80 9.54
C PHE A 4 6.10 -6.49 8.75
N GLY A 5 6.62 -6.44 7.54
CA GLY A 5 6.40 -5.33 6.63
C GLY A 5 5.16 -5.52 5.78
N LEU A 6 4.79 -4.50 5.03
CA LEU A 6 3.79 -4.64 3.98
C LEU A 6 4.26 -5.69 2.96
N SER A 7 3.34 -6.54 2.49
CA SER A 7 3.65 -7.57 1.48
C SER A 7 4.41 -6.97 0.29
N PRO A 8 5.58 -7.52 -0.10
CA PRO A 8 6.36 -7.02 -1.23
C PRO A 8 5.56 -6.96 -2.53
N LEU A 9 4.70 -7.96 -2.77
CA LEU A 9 3.82 -7.99 -3.94
C LEU A 9 2.89 -6.77 -3.95
N ILE A 10 2.24 -6.46 -2.83
CA ILE A 10 1.33 -5.31 -2.71
C ILE A 10 2.10 -4.01 -2.94
N ARG A 11 3.24 -3.88 -2.28
CA ARG A 11 4.10 -2.69 -2.38
C ARG A 11 4.54 -2.44 -3.83
N PHE A 12 5.06 -3.47 -4.49
CA PHE A 12 5.53 -3.37 -5.87
C PHE A 12 4.38 -3.07 -6.83
N THR A 13 3.25 -3.76 -6.70
CA THR A 13 2.05 -3.53 -7.52
C THR A 13 1.57 -2.08 -7.45
N LEU A 14 1.46 -1.54 -6.23
CA LEU A 14 0.94 -0.17 -6.05
C LEU A 14 1.93 0.88 -6.54
N LEU A 15 3.24 0.65 -6.41
CA LEU A 15 4.26 1.52 -7.00
C LEU A 15 4.25 1.48 -8.53
N CYS A 16 4.16 0.29 -9.14
CA CYS A 16 4.04 0.16 -10.59
C CYS A 16 2.77 0.83 -11.11
N LEU A 17 1.65 0.64 -10.41
CA LEU A 17 0.38 1.28 -10.78
C LEU A 17 0.48 2.82 -10.69
N TYR A 18 1.12 3.35 -9.63
CA TYR A 18 1.38 4.78 -9.51
C TYR A 18 2.19 5.31 -10.70
N VAL A 19 3.28 4.62 -11.05
CA VAL A 19 4.13 5.01 -12.19
C VAL A 19 3.33 4.96 -13.49
N ALA A 20 2.61 3.87 -13.74
CA ALA A 20 1.79 3.71 -14.94
C ALA A 20 0.72 4.81 -15.12
N LEU A 21 0.15 5.31 -14.02
CA LEU A 21 -0.89 6.34 -14.09
C LEU A 21 -0.36 7.77 -14.16
N VAL A 22 0.82 8.01 -13.59
CA VAL A 22 1.33 9.38 -13.40
C VAL A 22 2.45 9.73 -14.39
N LEU A 23 3.20 8.72 -14.88
CA LEU A 23 4.31 8.93 -15.80
C LEU A 23 3.92 9.66 -17.10
N PRO A 24 2.75 9.42 -17.73
CA PRO A 24 2.36 10.14 -18.94
C PRO A 24 2.10 11.64 -18.72
N LEU A 25 1.72 12.04 -17.50
CA LEU A 25 1.30 13.41 -17.23
C LEU A 25 2.38 14.48 -17.54
N PRO A 26 3.65 14.33 -17.09
CA PRO A 26 4.70 15.25 -17.50
C PRO A 26 4.94 15.28 -19.01
N VAL A 27 4.86 14.10 -19.68
CA VAL A 27 5.12 14.01 -21.12
C VAL A 27 4.05 14.71 -21.94
N LEU A 28 2.80 14.64 -21.50
CA LEU A 28 1.65 15.25 -22.17
C LEU A 28 1.39 16.71 -21.75
N ALA A 29 2.08 17.17 -20.70
CA ALA A 29 1.90 18.54 -20.20
C ALA A 29 2.54 19.58 -21.13
N PRO A 30 1.94 20.76 -21.24
CA PRO A 30 2.57 21.90 -21.89
C PRO A 30 3.94 22.23 -21.28
N GLU A 31 4.88 22.76 -22.07
CA GLU A 31 6.24 23.08 -21.59
C GLU A 31 6.27 23.88 -20.30
N SER A 32 5.35 24.84 -20.15
CA SER A 32 5.23 25.67 -18.95
C SER A 32 4.91 24.89 -17.66
N LEU A 33 4.27 23.71 -17.76
CA LEU A 33 3.87 22.86 -16.64
C LEU A 33 4.74 21.62 -16.49
N HIS A 34 5.61 21.32 -17.45
CA HIS A 34 6.41 20.10 -17.46
C HIS A 34 7.22 19.90 -16.17
N ASN A 35 7.97 20.91 -15.75
CA ASN A 35 8.76 20.85 -14.51
C ASN A 35 7.88 20.68 -13.26
N LEU A 36 6.71 21.34 -13.23
CA LEU A 36 5.77 21.20 -12.12
C LEU A 36 5.24 19.76 -12.03
N MET A 37 4.90 19.15 -13.18
CA MET A 37 4.42 17.77 -13.23
C MET A 37 5.51 16.76 -12.84
N LEU A 38 6.77 16.98 -13.22
CA LEU A 38 7.91 16.17 -12.78
C LEU A 38 8.10 16.23 -11.26
N VAL A 39 8.03 17.43 -10.67
CA VAL A 39 8.10 17.60 -9.21
C VAL A 39 6.91 16.92 -8.53
N GLY A 40 5.72 17.04 -9.11
CA GLY A 40 4.51 16.35 -8.64
C GLY A 40 4.66 14.83 -8.66
N LEU A 41 5.19 14.26 -9.75
CA LEU A 41 5.48 12.85 -9.89
C LEU A 41 6.50 12.38 -8.83
N ALA A 42 7.60 13.08 -8.67
CA ALA A 42 8.62 12.72 -7.70
C ALA A 42 8.11 12.80 -6.25
N SER A 43 7.43 13.88 -5.89
CA SER A 43 6.87 14.05 -4.54
C SER A 43 5.76 13.04 -4.24
N GLY A 44 4.90 12.75 -5.20
CA GLY A 44 3.89 11.72 -5.08
C GLY A 44 4.49 10.31 -4.91
N LEU A 45 5.58 9.98 -5.63
CA LEU A 45 6.28 8.71 -5.46
C LEU A 45 6.88 8.57 -4.05
N ILE A 46 7.47 9.64 -3.52
CA ILE A 46 7.97 9.69 -2.14
C ILE A 46 6.81 9.46 -1.17
N LEU A 47 5.69 10.15 -1.36
CA LEU A 47 4.51 10.01 -0.50
C LEU A 47 3.95 8.59 -0.54
N VAL A 48 3.73 8.02 -1.73
CA VAL A 48 3.23 6.65 -1.89
C VAL A 48 4.18 5.64 -1.24
N THR A 49 5.50 5.78 -1.45
CA THR A 49 6.50 4.93 -0.81
C THR A 49 6.42 5.02 0.72
N GLY A 50 6.19 6.21 1.25
CA GLY A 50 5.98 6.43 2.68
C GLY A 50 4.72 5.75 3.21
N LEU A 51 3.60 5.90 2.50
CA LEU A 51 2.33 5.23 2.84
C LEU A 51 2.45 3.70 2.86
N LEU A 52 3.29 3.16 1.96
CA LEU A 52 3.54 1.72 1.84
C LEU A 52 4.69 1.21 2.74
N SER A 53 5.19 2.04 3.64
CA SER A 53 6.29 1.69 4.56
C SER A 53 5.83 1.33 5.98
N GLU A 54 4.55 1.03 6.17
CA GLU A 54 4.01 0.53 7.43
C GLU A 54 4.74 -0.73 7.88
N GLN A 55 5.09 -0.80 9.16
CA GLN A 55 5.76 -1.92 9.80
C GLN A 55 5.02 -2.31 11.06
N VAL A 56 4.84 -3.60 11.24
CA VAL A 56 4.30 -4.21 12.45
C VAL A 56 5.44 -4.89 13.19
N GLU A 57 5.64 -4.53 14.43
CA GLU A 57 6.63 -5.14 15.33
C GLU A 57 5.88 -5.87 16.45
N THR A 58 6.26 -7.12 16.68
CA THR A 58 5.76 -7.91 17.82
C THR A 58 6.91 -8.20 18.75
N ASP A 59 6.71 -7.97 20.03
CA ASP A 59 7.66 -8.30 21.09
C ASP A 59 6.98 -9.13 22.19
N GLU A 60 7.67 -9.32 23.32
CA GLU A 60 7.14 -10.07 24.44
C GLU A 60 5.95 -9.35 25.11
N ASN A 61 5.86 -8.04 24.98
CA ASN A 61 4.88 -7.21 25.68
C ASN A 61 3.64 -6.93 24.85
N GLY A 62 3.78 -6.87 23.51
CA GLY A 62 2.64 -6.48 22.67
C GLY A 62 2.96 -6.36 21.19
N ILE A 63 2.03 -5.73 20.51
CA ILE A 63 2.09 -5.38 19.09
C ILE A 63 2.24 -3.85 18.94
N THR A 64 3.11 -3.44 18.05
CA THR A 64 3.33 -2.03 17.71
C THR A 64 3.32 -1.83 16.20
N VAL A 65 2.47 -0.95 15.71
CA VAL A 65 2.44 -0.53 14.30
C VAL A 65 3.13 0.81 14.17
N ARG A 66 4.11 0.91 13.29
CA ARG A 66 4.95 2.10 13.10
C ARG A 66 5.11 2.47 11.64
N TYR A 67 5.37 3.75 11.43
CA TYR A 67 5.87 4.29 10.17
C TYR A 67 7.31 4.82 10.36
N PRO A 68 8.15 4.82 9.32
CA PRO A 68 9.48 5.42 9.37
C PRO A 68 9.44 6.88 9.82
N SER A 69 10.48 7.34 10.50
CA SER A 69 10.55 8.67 11.11
C SER A 69 10.36 9.82 10.12
N TRP A 70 10.82 9.64 8.87
CA TRP A 70 10.78 10.65 7.82
C TRP A 70 9.37 10.96 7.29
N ILE A 71 8.41 10.02 7.42
CA ILE A 71 7.02 10.19 6.96
C ILE A 71 6.02 10.26 8.12
N ARG A 72 6.44 9.90 9.33
CA ARG A 72 5.57 9.84 10.52
C ARG A 72 4.88 11.17 10.86
N TRP A 73 5.50 12.29 10.49
CA TRP A 73 4.91 13.62 10.71
C TRP A 73 3.68 13.88 9.82
N LEU A 74 3.61 13.24 8.65
CA LEU A 74 2.53 13.40 7.68
C LEU A 74 1.45 12.30 7.83
N LEU A 75 1.87 11.08 8.19
CA LEU A 75 0.97 9.94 8.36
C LEU A 75 0.42 9.85 9.78
N ARG A 76 -0.58 9.00 9.96
CA ARG A 76 -1.11 8.68 11.28
C ARG A 76 0.02 8.23 12.19
N ARG A 77 -0.05 8.68 13.44
CA ARG A 77 0.82 8.12 14.49
C ARG A 77 0.55 6.64 14.56
N GLY A 78 1.64 5.84 14.59
CA GLY A 78 1.53 4.42 14.87
C GLY A 78 0.80 4.19 16.19
N TRP A 79 0.42 2.97 16.43
CA TRP A 79 -0.22 2.58 17.67
C TRP A 79 0.51 1.38 18.29
N SER A 80 0.33 1.20 19.60
CA SER A 80 0.85 0.06 20.34
C SER A 80 -0.24 -0.47 21.26
N MET A 81 -0.29 -1.81 21.43
CA MET A 81 -1.24 -2.49 22.30
C MET A 81 -0.54 -3.68 22.96
N ARG A 82 -0.70 -3.84 24.27
CA ARG A 82 -0.17 -4.98 25.01
C ARG A 82 -1.00 -6.22 24.71
N TRP A 83 -0.38 -7.41 24.76
CA TRP A 83 -1.09 -8.67 24.58
C TRP A 83 -2.22 -8.84 25.59
N ASP A 84 -1.96 -8.49 26.87
CA ASP A 84 -2.92 -8.58 27.95
C ASP A 84 -4.13 -7.65 27.81
N ASP A 85 -4.00 -6.59 27.01
CA ASP A 85 -5.07 -5.63 26.79
C ASP A 85 -6.00 -6.04 25.66
N ILE A 86 -5.60 -6.97 24.80
CA ILE A 86 -6.41 -7.46 23.67
C ILE A 86 -7.52 -8.35 24.20
N ARG A 87 -8.78 -7.94 23.98
CA ARG A 87 -9.96 -8.66 24.48
C ARG A 87 -10.73 -9.40 23.39
N ALA A 88 -10.78 -8.85 22.20
CA ALA A 88 -11.54 -9.44 21.11
C ALA A 88 -11.06 -8.95 19.74
N LEU A 89 -11.31 -9.76 18.71
CA LEU A 89 -11.26 -9.38 17.31
C LEU A 89 -12.69 -9.16 16.81
N VAL A 90 -12.96 -7.95 16.34
CA VAL A 90 -14.31 -7.57 15.87
C VAL A 90 -14.29 -7.48 14.35
N PRO A 91 -14.98 -8.38 13.63
CA PRO A 91 -15.12 -8.31 12.20
C PRO A 91 -16.06 -7.17 11.79
N VAL A 92 -15.66 -6.39 10.79
CA VAL A 92 -16.46 -5.33 10.20
C VAL A 92 -16.46 -5.51 8.68
N GLY A 93 -17.63 -5.69 8.10
CA GLY A 93 -17.81 -5.78 6.66
C GLY A 93 -17.49 -4.46 5.97
N THR A 94 -16.85 -4.52 4.81
CA THR A 94 -16.60 -3.35 3.96
C THR A 94 -17.66 -3.30 2.85
N SER A 95 -17.88 -2.10 2.29
CA SER A 95 -18.81 -1.89 1.17
C SER A 95 -18.44 -2.68 -0.10
N GLN A 96 -17.21 -3.16 -0.18
CA GLN A 96 -16.70 -3.96 -1.32
C GLN A 96 -16.72 -5.47 -1.06
N GLY A 97 -17.44 -5.93 -0.03
CA GLY A 97 -17.58 -7.35 0.31
C GLY A 97 -16.39 -7.96 1.06
N GLY A 98 -15.37 -7.18 1.42
CA GLY A 98 -14.27 -7.63 2.27
C GLY A 98 -14.62 -7.53 3.75
N THR A 99 -13.84 -8.20 4.61
CA THR A 99 -13.94 -8.09 6.07
C THR A 99 -12.65 -7.55 6.63
N VAL A 100 -12.72 -6.46 7.37
CA VAL A 100 -11.61 -5.93 8.18
C VAL A 100 -11.84 -6.30 9.64
N TYR A 101 -10.77 -6.48 10.38
CA TYR A 101 -10.83 -6.84 11.79
C TYR A 101 -10.24 -5.74 12.64
N TYR A 102 -10.90 -5.47 13.75
CA TYR A 102 -10.42 -4.52 14.76
C TYR A 102 -10.01 -5.27 16.02
N LEU A 103 -8.82 -4.98 16.52
CA LEU A 103 -8.38 -5.35 17.84
C LEU A 103 -9.08 -4.47 18.85
N LYS A 104 -9.87 -5.04 19.73
CA LYS A 104 -10.56 -4.34 20.82
C LYS A 104 -9.76 -4.46 22.10
N SER A 105 -9.38 -3.31 22.68
CA SER A 105 -8.74 -3.24 24.01
C SER A 105 -9.77 -3.21 25.12
N ALA A 106 -9.30 -3.52 26.34
CA ALA A 106 -10.07 -3.36 27.58
C ALA A 106 -10.59 -1.93 27.77
N ASP A 107 -9.83 -0.92 27.35
CA ASP A 107 -10.16 0.51 27.44
C ASP A 107 -11.07 1.00 26.30
N LEU A 108 -11.76 0.09 25.60
CA LEU A 108 -12.63 0.39 24.44
C LEU A 108 -11.90 1.03 23.24
N ASN A 109 -10.58 1.07 23.23
CA ASN A 109 -9.82 1.46 22.06
C ASN A 109 -9.91 0.37 20.98
N HIS A 110 -10.15 0.79 19.76
CA HIS A 110 -10.21 -0.08 18.60
C HIS A 110 -9.06 0.24 17.65
N GLN A 111 -8.24 -0.77 17.34
CA GLN A 111 -7.15 -0.62 16.37
C GLN A 111 -7.34 -1.59 15.20
N LEU A 112 -7.11 -1.10 14.00
CA LEU A 112 -7.26 -1.92 12.80
C LEU A 112 -6.17 -2.98 12.75
N LEU A 113 -6.56 -4.25 12.56
CA LEU A 113 -5.63 -5.36 12.35
C LEU A 113 -4.93 -5.18 10.99
N PRO A 114 -3.60 -5.21 10.93
CA PRO A 114 -2.85 -5.07 9.67
C PRO A 114 -2.92 -6.35 8.82
N GLN A 115 -3.90 -6.42 7.91
CA GLN A 115 -4.16 -7.61 7.07
C GLN A 115 -3.32 -7.66 5.78
N ARG A 116 -2.51 -6.62 5.48
CA ARG A 116 -1.72 -6.49 4.24
C ARG A 116 -0.24 -6.79 4.42
N ILE A 117 0.14 -7.29 5.59
CA ILE A 117 1.53 -7.63 5.90
C ILE A 117 1.95 -8.93 5.22
N GLU A 118 3.26 -9.06 5.01
CA GLU A 118 3.87 -10.34 4.66
C GLU A 118 3.72 -11.33 5.82
N ARG A 119 3.81 -12.62 5.55
CA ARG A 119 3.72 -13.68 6.58
C ARG A 119 2.53 -13.51 7.52
N PHE A 120 1.37 -13.11 6.96
CA PHE A 120 0.17 -12.82 7.75
C PHE A 120 -0.28 -14.00 8.63
N ASP A 121 -0.12 -15.23 8.12
CA ASP A 121 -0.52 -16.45 8.84
C ASP A 121 0.38 -16.68 10.08
N GLU A 122 1.67 -16.39 9.97
CA GLU A 122 2.62 -16.43 11.08
C GLU A 122 2.32 -15.35 12.13
N PHE A 123 1.95 -14.15 11.66
CA PHE A 123 1.49 -13.09 12.53
C PHE A 123 0.22 -13.48 13.30
N LEU A 124 -0.76 -14.13 12.64
CA LEU A 124 -1.97 -14.63 13.31
C LEU A 124 -1.66 -15.72 14.33
N SER A 125 -0.71 -16.60 14.04
CA SER A 125 -0.22 -17.61 14.98
C SER A 125 0.36 -16.95 16.24
N THR A 126 1.24 -15.96 16.07
CA THR A 126 1.82 -15.19 17.17
C THR A 126 0.75 -14.45 17.98
N LEU A 127 -0.26 -13.89 17.31
CA LEU A 127 -1.39 -13.22 17.96
C LEU A 127 -2.22 -14.20 18.80
N ASN A 128 -2.52 -15.39 18.25
CA ASN A 128 -3.26 -16.43 18.95
C ASN A 128 -2.50 -16.99 20.15
N GLU A 129 -1.19 -17.20 20.02
CA GLU A 129 -0.35 -17.74 21.09
C GLU A 129 -0.15 -16.76 22.25
N ARG A 130 -0.06 -15.46 21.95
CA ARG A 130 0.28 -14.43 22.93
C ARG A 130 -0.92 -13.66 23.47
N SER A 131 -2.05 -13.71 22.81
CA SER A 131 -3.32 -13.16 23.27
C SER A 131 -4.34 -14.29 23.43
N SER A 132 -5.33 -14.09 24.29
CA SER A 132 -6.43 -15.06 24.50
C SER A 132 -7.51 -15.00 23.42
N VAL A 133 -7.19 -14.49 22.23
CA VAL A 133 -8.16 -14.18 21.19
C VAL A 133 -8.09 -15.23 20.10
N ASP A 134 -9.24 -15.80 19.78
CA ASP A 134 -9.37 -16.76 18.68
C ASP A 134 -9.17 -16.05 17.33
N THR A 135 -8.18 -16.50 16.58
CA THR A 135 -7.86 -16.04 15.22
C THR A 135 -8.42 -16.93 14.12
N THR A 136 -9.21 -17.95 14.49
CA THR A 136 -9.79 -18.91 13.55
C THR A 136 -10.74 -18.20 12.57
N GLY A 137 -10.57 -18.47 11.28
CA GLY A 137 -11.41 -17.87 10.24
C GLY A 137 -11.04 -16.44 9.82
N ILE A 138 -9.96 -15.87 10.37
CA ILE A 138 -9.44 -14.58 9.89
C ILE A 138 -8.73 -14.79 8.58
N CYS A 139 -9.19 -14.08 7.55
CA CYS A 139 -8.62 -14.13 6.22
C CYS A 139 -7.91 -12.82 5.86
N ARG A 140 -7.02 -12.90 4.87
CA ARG A 140 -6.44 -11.71 4.24
C ARG A 140 -7.54 -10.86 3.61
N LEU A 141 -7.45 -9.55 3.69
CA LEU A 141 -8.43 -8.61 3.15
C LEU A 141 -8.61 -8.80 1.63
N THR A 142 -7.52 -9.05 0.92
CA THR A 142 -7.52 -9.25 -0.53
C THR A 142 -6.65 -10.46 -0.87
N GLN A 143 -7.14 -11.29 -1.76
CA GLN A 143 -6.40 -12.46 -2.21
C GLN A 143 -5.17 -12.06 -3.03
N PRO A 144 -4.02 -12.73 -2.89
CA PRO A 144 -2.77 -12.39 -3.57
C PRO A 144 -2.89 -12.33 -5.10
N TRP A 145 -3.70 -13.19 -5.72
CA TRP A 145 -3.89 -13.23 -7.16
C TRP A 145 -4.44 -11.90 -7.74
N THR A 146 -5.25 -11.18 -6.97
CA THR A 146 -5.77 -9.86 -7.38
C THR A 146 -4.63 -8.86 -7.62
N TYR A 147 -3.63 -8.86 -6.74
CA TYR A 147 -2.44 -8.03 -6.92
C TYR A 147 -1.56 -8.49 -8.07
N GLN A 148 -1.50 -9.80 -8.35
CA GLN A 148 -0.77 -10.31 -9.52
C GLN A 148 -1.40 -9.85 -10.84
N VAL A 149 -2.72 -9.93 -10.94
CA VAL A 149 -3.44 -9.42 -12.12
C VAL A 149 -3.26 -7.91 -12.27
N LEU A 150 -3.43 -7.16 -11.17
CA LEU A 150 -3.25 -5.70 -11.17
C LEU A 150 -1.81 -5.31 -11.57
N LEU A 151 -0.81 -6.06 -11.09
CA LEU A 151 0.58 -5.86 -11.47
C LEU A 151 0.79 -6.11 -12.97
N GLY A 152 0.23 -7.21 -13.50
CA GLY A 152 0.30 -7.52 -14.92
C GLY A 152 -0.29 -6.40 -15.79
N LEU A 153 -1.44 -5.86 -15.39
CA LEU A 153 -2.07 -4.72 -16.07
C LEU A 153 -1.22 -3.44 -15.97
N ALA A 154 -0.68 -3.13 -14.79
CA ALA A 154 0.19 -1.97 -14.62
C ALA A 154 1.46 -2.06 -15.46
N LEU A 155 2.11 -3.23 -15.52
CA LEU A 155 3.29 -3.46 -16.36
C LEU A 155 2.95 -3.34 -17.85
N LEU A 156 1.80 -3.85 -18.28
CA LEU A 156 1.33 -3.72 -19.65
C LEU A 156 1.09 -2.25 -20.03
N MET A 157 0.53 -1.45 -19.11
CA MET A 157 0.37 0.00 -19.30
C MET A 157 1.73 0.69 -19.47
N VAL A 158 2.68 0.45 -18.57
CA VAL A 158 4.04 1.03 -18.68
C VAL A 158 4.71 0.62 -19.98
N LEU A 159 4.58 -0.64 -20.39
CA LEU A 159 5.11 -1.10 -21.66
C LEU A 159 4.49 -0.37 -22.86
N ALA A 160 3.17 -0.20 -22.86
CA ALA A 160 2.46 0.54 -23.91
C ALA A 160 2.91 2.01 -23.99
N GLU A 161 3.13 2.65 -22.84
CA GLU A 161 3.66 4.02 -22.75
C GLU A 161 5.08 4.13 -23.32
N LEU A 162 5.95 3.18 -22.97
CA LEU A 162 7.32 3.12 -23.50
C LEU A 162 7.35 2.91 -25.00
N VAL A 163 6.51 2.00 -25.50
CA VAL A 163 6.38 1.76 -26.94
C VAL A 163 5.83 2.98 -27.66
N GLY A 164 4.82 3.63 -27.09
CA GLY A 164 4.24 4.88 -27.59
C GLY A 164 5.28 6.00 -27.64
N ALA A 165 6.03 6.21 -26.55
CA ALA A 165 7.10 7.20 -26.48
C ALA A 165 8.21 6.92 -27.51
N PHE A 166 8.59 5.65 -27.68
CA PHE A 166 9.55 5.23 -28.69
C PHE A 166 9.04 5.49 -30.11
N ALA A 167 7.81 5.09 -30.44
CA ALA A 167 7.20 5.32 -31.75
C ALA A 167 7.10 6.82 -32.07
N PHE A 168 6.79 7.65 -31.07
CA PHE A 168 6.78 9.09 -31.21
C PHE A 168 8.21 9.65 -31.49
N SER A 169 9.23 9.16 -30.77
CA SER A 169 10.62 9.58 -30.97
C SER A 169 11.16 9.22 -32.37
N GLN A 170 10.63 8.15 -32.97
CA GLN A 170 10.98 7.72 -34.33
C GLN A 170 10.11 8.40 -35.43
N HIS A 171 9.24 9.37 -35.06
CA HIS A 171 8.31 10.03 -35.97
C HIS A 171 7.32 9.07 -36.68
N TRP A 172 7.08 7.88 -36.11
CA TRP A 172 6.10 6.94 -36.67
C TRP A 172 4.65 7.37 -36.35
N ILE A 173 4.48 8.16 -35.29
CA ILE A 173 3.20 8.71 -34.87
C ILE A 173 3.38 10.23 -34.76
N ASN A 174 2.58 10.99 -35.51
CA ASN A 174 2.49 12.44 -35.36
C ASN A 174 1.27 12.77 -34.50
N LEU A 175 1.44 13.74 -33.57
CA LEU A 175 0.28 14.29 -32.85
C LEU A 175 -0.62 15.02 -33.85
N PRO A 176 -1.97 14.96 -33.70
CA PRO A 176 -2.87 15.73 -34.54
C PRO A 176 -2.53 17.22 -34.44
N GLU A 177 -2.57 17.92 -35.57
CA GLU A 177 -2.37 19.36 -35.63
C GLU A 177 -3.33 20.09 -34.68
N GLY A 178 -2.81 20.82 -33.71
CA GLY A 178 -3.60 21.53 -32.70
C GLY A 178 -3.24 21.23 -31.24
N TYR A 179 -2.32 20.30 -30.97
CA TYR A 179 -1.75 20.18 -29.64
C TYR A 179 -0.75 21.33 -29.41
N PRO A 180 -0.93 22.16 -28.36
CA PRO A 180 0.06 23.17 -28.00
C PRO A 180 1.34 22.45 -27.57
N GLY A 181 2.42 22.59 -28.35
CA GLY A 181 3.77 22.21 -27.98
C GLY A 181 4.34 23.10 -26.90
#